data_1975ea4394c931e1df4687a48677066e
#
_entry.id   1975ea4394c931e1df4687a48677066e
#
_cell.length_a   1.000
_cell.length_b   1.000
_cell.length_c   1.000
_cell.angle_alpha   90.00
_cell.angle_beta   90.00
_cell.angle_gamma   90.00
#
_symmetry.space_group_name_H-M   'P 1'
#
loop_
_entity.id
_entity.type
_entity.pdbx_description
1 polymer ?
#
loop_
_entity_poly.entity_id
_entity_poly.type
_entity_poly.pdbx_seq_one_letter_code
_entity_poly.pdbx_strand_id
1 'polypeptide(L)' 'MTIEHYQKMYAILCGAADHAIDLLSTPDGALHAKVLLEQALLQSEEIYLTAEHTTQDT' A
#
# COMPACT_ATOMS: atom_id res chain seq x y z
N MET A 1 1.72 -3.96 16.65
CA MET A 1 1.23 -4.36 15.32
C MET A 1 1.11 -5.87 15.24
N THR A 2 0.03 -6.38 14.69
CA THR A 2 -0.23 -7.82 14.60
C THR A 2 0.16 -8.34 13.22
N ILE A 3 0.21 -9.68 13.11
CA ILE A 3 0.48 -10.32 11.81
C ILE A 3 -0.59 -9.94 10.79
N GLU A 4 -1.83 -9.73 11.21
CA GLU A 4 -2.91 -9.34 10.32
C GLU A 4 -2.65 -7.97 9.69
N HIS A 5 -2.10 -7.04 10.46
CA HIS A 5 -1.74 -5.72 9.93
C HIS A 5 -0.66 -5.84 8.86
N TYR A 6 0.36 -6.65 9.12
CA TYR A 6 1.41 -6.88 8.14
C TYR A 6 0.89 -7.55 6.89
N GLN A 7 0.00 -8.54 7.06
CA GLN A 7 -0.58 -9.22 5.91
C GLN A 7 -1.39 -8.26 5.04
N LYS A 8 -2.14 -7.38 5.69
CA LYS A 8 -2.95 -6.39 4.97
C LYS A 8 -2.07 -5.39 4.21
N MET A 9 -1.03 -4.88 4.88
CA MET A 9 -0.10 -3.95 4.25
C MET A 9 0.62 -4.62 3.08
N TYR A 10 1.05 -5.86 3.28
CA TYR A 10 1.70 -6.63 2.24
C TYR A 10 0.79 -6.80 1.02
N ALA A 11 -0.46 -7.18 1.26
CA ALA A 11 -1.42 -7.39 0.18
C ALA A 11 -1.69 -6.08 -0.59
N ILE A 12 -1.81 -4.96 0.12
CA ILE A 12 -2.02 -3.66 -0.51
C ILE A 12 -0.83 -3.30 -1.40
N LEU A 13 0.37 -3.41 -0.86
CA LEU A 13 1.58 -3.01 -1.59
C LEU A 13 1.87 -3.94 -2.75
N CYS A 14 1.73 -5.26 -2.56
CA CYS A 14 1.97 -6.20 -3.64
C CYS A 14 0.92 -6.09 -4.73
N GLY A 15 -0.34 -5.91 -4.37
CA GLY A 15 -1.40 -5.71 -5.34
C GLY A 15 -1.20 -4.45 -6.16
N ALA A 16 -0.81 -3.36 -5.49
CA ALA A 16 -0.53 -2.10 -6.17
C ALA A 16 0.67 -2.22 -7.09
N ALA A 17 1.74 -2.88 -6.63
CA ALA A 17 2.94 -3.05 -7.45
C ALA A 17 2.64 -3.87 -8.71
N ASP A 18 1.89 -4.95 -8.55
CA ASP A 18 1.52 -5.81 -9.67
C ASP A 18 0.68 -5.04 -10.69
N HIS A 19 -0.31 -4.31 -10.21
CA HIS A 19 -1.17 -3.49 -11.08
C HIS A 19 -0.37 -2.37 -11.75
N ALA A 20 0.56 -1.74 -11.02
CA ALA A 20 1.41 -0.70 -11.57
C ALA A 20 2.30 -1.22 -12.69
N ILE A 21 2.83 -2.43 -12.53
CA ILE A 21 3.64 -3.06 -13.58
C ILE A 21 2.82 -3.21 -14.86
N ASP A 22 1.58 -3.66 -14.74
CA ASP A 22 0.70 -3.79 -15.89
C ASP A 22 0.43 -2.43 -16.55
N LEU A 23 0.20 -1.40 -15.73
CA LEU A 23 -0.05 -0.06 -16.26
C LEU A 23 1.17 0.51 -16.97
N LEU A 24 2.37 0.19 -16.50
CA LEU A 24 3.60 0.66 -17.12
C LEU A 24 3.84 0.03 -18.49
N SER A 25 3.13 -1.04 -18.81
CA SER A 25 3.20 -1.66 -20.12
C SER A 25 2.41 -0.89 -21.19
N THR A 26 1.61 0.10 -20.79
CA THR A 26 0.82 0.90 -21.70
C THR A 26 1.42 2.29 -21.85
N PRO A 27 1.23 2.96 -23.01
CA PRO A 27 1.82 4.28 -23.22
C PRO A 27 1.37 5.34 -22.23
N ASP A 28 0.12 5.25 -21.74
CA ASP A 28 -0.47 6.27 -20.87
C ASP A 28 -0.56 5.81 -19.43
N GLY A 29 0.03 4.67 -19.11
CA GLY A 29 -0.15 4.07 -17.79
C GLY A 29 0.77 4.61 -16.70
N ALA A 30 1.83 5.32 -17.06
CA ALA A 30 2.84 5.72 -16.07
C ALA A 30 2.26 6.63 -14.99
N LEU A 31 1.43 7.60 -15.35
CA LEU A 31 0.82 8.49 -14.37
C LEU A 31 -0.14 7.74 -13.45
N HIS A 32 -0.94 6.84 -14.02
CA HIS A 32 -1.85 6.03 -13.23
C HIS A 32 -1.08 5.11 -12.29
N ALA A 33 0.03 4.54 -12.76
CA ALA A 33 0.88 3.69 -11.92
C ALA A 33 1.44 4.47 -10.74
N LYS A 34 1.88 5.72 -10.98
CA LYS A 34 2.40 6.57 -9.93
C LYS A 34 1.33 6.84 -8.87
N VAL A 35 0.14 7.25 -9.29
CA VAL A 35 -0.96 7.53 -8.36
C VAL A 35 -1.34 6.30 -7.57
N LEU A 36 -1.42 5.17 -8.23
CA LEU A 36 -1.76 3.91 -7.58
C LEU A 36 -0.75 3.56 -6.48
N LEU A 37 0.54 3.68 -6.79
CA LEU A 37 1.58 3.40 -5.82
C LEU A 37 1.58 4.39 -4.67
N GLU A 38 1.35 5.67 -4.95
CA GLU A 38 1.25 6.68 -3.90
C GLU A 38 0.08 6.38 -2.95
N GLN A 39 -1.07 5.99 -3.51
CA GLN A 39 -2.23 5.65 -2.69
C GLN A 39 -1.95 4.42 -1.83
N ALA A 40 -1.29 3.42 -2.40
CA ALA A 40 -0.96 2.22 -1.65
C ALA A 40 -0.01 2.52 -0.50
N LEU A 41 0.97 3.39 -0.72
CA LEU A 41 1.89 3.82 0.33
C LEU A 41 1.14 4.54 1.45
N LEU A 42 0.25 5.47 1.09
CA LEU A 42 -0.51 6.21 2.08
C LEU A 42 -1.40 5.29 2.91
N GLN A 43 -2.07 4.34 2.26
CA GLN A 43 -2.91 3.37 2.97
C GLN A 43 -2.09 2.51 3.91
N SER A 44 -0.93 2.06 3.46
CA SER A 44 -0.06 1.22 4.28
C SER A 44 0.49 1.99 5.47
N GLU A 45 0.91 3.25 5.25
CA GLU A 45 1.37 4.11 6.34
C GLU A 45 0.27 4.34 7.36
N GLU A 46 -0.95 4.54 6.90
CA GLU A 46 -2.09 4.76 7.79
C GLU A 46 -2.35 3.53 8.66
N ILE A 47 -2.28 2.35 8.06
CA ILE A 47 -2.43 1.11 8.81
C ILE A 47 -1.32 0.98 9.85
N TYR A 48 -0.09 1.27 9.47
CA TYR A 48 1.06 1.20 10.36
C TYR A 48 0.89 2.16 11.54
N LEU A 49 0.55 3.40 11.26
CA LEU A 49 0.42 4.42 12.30
C LEU A 49 -0.74 4.11 13.24
N THR A 50 -1.85 3.63 12.71
CA THR A 50 -3.00 3.26 13.52
C THR A 50 -2.66 2.08 14.44
N ALA A 51 -1.96 1.09 13.92
CA ALA A 51 -1.56 -0.07 14.70
C ALA A 51 -0.57 0.30 15.80
N GLU A 52 0.39 1.19 15.48
CA GLU A 52 1.36 1.68 16.46
C GLU A 52 0.67 2.43 17.58
N HIS A 53 -0.27 3.30 17.23
CA HIS A 53 -1.01 4.08 18.21
C HIS A 53 -1.81 3.18 19.14
N THR A 54 -2.49 2.19 18.58
CA THR A 54 -3.26 1.23 19.37
C THR A 54 -2.36 0.45 20.32
N THR A 55 -1.18 0.07 19.87
CA THR A 55 -0.22 -0.65 20.70
C THR A 55 0.26 0.20 21.86
N GLN A 56 0.46 1.49 21.62
CA GLN A 56 0.92 2.40 22.65
C GLN A 56 -0.09 2.63 23.77
N ASP A 57 -1.35 2.48 23.45
CA ASP A 57 -2.42 2.70 24.41
C ASP A 57 -2.54 1.56 25.45
N THR A 58 -1.87 0.47 25.20
CA THR A 58 -1.86 -0.63 26.16
C THR A 58 -0.64 -0.59 27.02
#